data_1b562464d530104245e10b3fbdfea03f
#
_entry.id   1b562464d530104245e10b3fbdfea03f
#
_cell.length_a   1.000
_cell.length_b   1.000
_cell.length_c   1.000
_cell.angle_alpha   90.00
_cell.angle_beta   90.00
_cell.angle_gamma   90.00
#
_symmetry.space_group_name_H-M   'P 1'
#
loop_
_entity.id
_entity.type
_entity.pdbx_description
1 polymer ?
#
loop_
_entity_poly.entity_id
_entity_poly.type
_entity_poly.pdbx_seq_one_letter_code
_entity_poly.pdbx_strand_id
1 'polypeptide(L)'
;SNDESLLGQNTTGNEVVQEMKKHTDSKHIYHLKNEGTGCYGIMLKQRDYYIYAYLPDTEVFHNLPLSVTGVIFLYLLLFSTFWFWAYRTNLMHQKIEQEKDEKYKAELLIAAKKAEAANEAKTEFLQRMSHDIRTPINGICGFVNMADHYADDIKKQTEYRTKVKEASNLLLELVNDVLDMSKLESGEIVLEEIPFNLSSISREVFVVIEQMAAEQNIRIEWEKKEITHLDFIGSPGYVKRVMMNILSNAVKYNRENGHIYISCIEIPSEQPEMTTMEFVCQDTGIGMTEEFQKCVFEPFAQEHTGSRTKFAGTGLGMSIAKNLIEKMGGSISFESEEGVGTTFVIRVPFKINLEADKREEQRDVSEKSIKGLHILLAEDNELNMEIAEFVIQNGGADVTKAWNGKEAVELFRKSEPGGFDAILMDIMMPVMNGYEAAKMIRSLDREDAKTIPIIAMTANAFTEDRLKAKEAGMNEHIVKPVDVELLIKVIHKLVEY
;
A
#
# COMPACT_ATOMS: atom_id res chain seq x y z
N SER A 1 -10.37 -15.13 -78.55
CA SER A 1 -9.16 -15.37 -79.33
C SER A 1 -8.07 -15.79 -78.42
N ASN A 2 -7.53 -17.00 -78.65
CA ASN A 2 -6.40 -17.53 -77.92
C ASN A 2 -5.09 -16.90 -78.43
N ASP A 3 -5.03 -15.62 -78.44
CA ASP A 3 -3.81 -14.96 -78.88
C ASP A 3 -2.92 -14.79 -77.60
N GLU A 4 -2.15 -15.82 -77.32
CA GLU A 4 -1.17 -15.83 -76.23
C GLU A 4 -0.12 -14.71 -76.36
N SER A 5 -0.03 -14.11 -77.59
CA SER A 5 0.88 -13.00 -77.88
C SER A 5 0.52 -11.70 -77.10
N LEU A 6 -0.70 -11.60 -76.62
CA LEU A 6 -1.21 -10.42 -75.87
C LEU A 6 -1.09 -10.54 -74.34
N LEU A 7 -0.74 -11.70 -73.84
CA LEU A 7 -0.55 -11.87 -72.40
C LEU A 7 0.72 -11.14 -71.89
N GLY A 8 0.52 -10.12 -71.12
CA GLY A 8 1.63 -9.34 -70.52
C GLY A 8 2.18 -8.20 -71.37
N GLN A 9 1.62 -7.96 -72.57
CA GLN A 9 1.98 -6.82 -73.46
C GLN A 9 1.26 -5.55 -73.00
N ASN A 10 1.90 -4.40 -73.18
CA ASN A 10 1.30 -3.11 -72.93
C ASN A 10 0.23 -2.84 -73.97
N THR A 11 -1.04 -3.10 -73.63
CA THR A 11 -2.21 -3.02 -74.56
C THR A 11 -2.65 -1.57 -74.82
N THR A 12 -1.77 -0.58 -74.70
CA THR A 12 -2.09 0.83 -74.91
C THR A 12 -2.53 1.15 -76.39
N GLY A 13 -2.22 0.25 -77.31
CA GLY A 13 -2.61 0.41 -78.73
C GLY A 13 -3.89 -0.32 -79.17
N ASN A 14 -4.50 -1.14 -78.34
CA ASN A 14 -5.72 -1.86 -78.66
C ASN A 14 -6.96 -0.96 -78.59
N GLU A 15 -7.71 -0.77 -79.66
CA GLU A 15 -8.88 0.13 -79.72
C GLU A 15 -9.93 -0.21 -78.65
N VAL A 16 -10.18 -1.50 -78.42
CA VAL A 16 -11.16 -1.96 -77.40
C VAL A 16 -10.75 -1.57 -76.06
N VAL A 17 -9.47 -1.74 -75.70
CA VAL A 17 -8.92 -1.38 -74.38
C VAL A 17 -8.92 0.15 -74.22
N GLN A 18 -8.63 0.90 -75.24
CA GLN A 18 -8.72 2.37 -75.24
C GLN A 18 -10.15 2.86 -75.01
N GLU A 19 -11.13 2.19 -75.65
CA GLU A 19 -12.55 2.51 -75.47
C GLU A 19 -13.02 2.13 -74.06
N MET A 20 -12.59 0.96 -73.52
CA MET A 20 -12.88 0.53 -72.14
C MET A 20 -12.31 1.45 -71.13
N LYS A 21 -11.13 2.05 -71.35
CA LYS A 21 -10.51 3.03 -70.42
C LYS A 21 -11.30 4.34 -70.27
N LYS A 22 -12.19 4.66 -71.21
CA LYS A 22 -13.08 5.83 -71.16
C LYS A 22 -14.21 5.62 -70.16
N HIS A 23 -14.49 4.36 -69.78
CA HIS A 23 -15.54 4.02 -68.84
C HIS A 23 -14.91 3.78 -67.40
N THR A 24 -15.37 4.49 -66.42
CA THR A 24 -14.83 4.43 -65.04
C THR A 24 -15.51 3.37 -64.17
N ASP A 25 -16.59 2.78 -64.61
CA ASP A 25 -17.36 1.79 -63.85
C ASP A 25 -16.88 0.35 -64.11
N SER A 26 -16.21 -0.23 -63.16
CA SER A 26 -15.63 -1.58 -63.20
C SER A 26 -16.64 -2.72 -63.08
N LYS A 27 -17.94 -2.44 -62.99
CA LYS A 27 -19.00 -3.46 -62.81
C LYS A 27 -19.90 -3.69 -64.02
N HIS A 28 -19.71 -2.94 -65.09
CA HIS A 28 -20.53 -3.05 -66.26
C HIS A 28 -19.82 -3.83 -67.41
N ILE A 29 -20.59 -4.59 -68.14
CA ILE A 29 -20.16 -5.21 -69.45
C ILE A 29 -20.46 -4.19 -70.52
N TYR A 30 -19.47 -3.83 -71.32
CA TYR A 30 -19.56 -2.85 -72.36
C TYR A 30 -19.63 -3.55 -73.74
N HIS A 31 -20.54 -3.12 -74.57
CA HIS A 31 -20.57 -3.57 -75.99
C HIS A 31 -19.79 -2.54 -76.82
N LEU A 32 -18.70 -2.97 -77.37
CA LEU A 32 -17.70 -2.13 -78.04
C LEU A 32 -17.46 -2.62 -79.45
N LYS A 33 -16.80 -1.81 -80.29
CA LYS A 33 -16.40 -2.24 -81.60
C LYS A 33 -14.89 -2.40 -81.69
N ASN A 34 -14.45 -3.54 -82.23
CA ASN A 34 -13.06 -3.80 -82.55
C ASN A 34 -12.92 -4.06 -84.01
N GLU A 35 -12.22 -3.20 -84.82
CA GLU A 35 -12.02 -3.30 -86.25
C GLU A 35 -13.34 -3.53 -87.00
N GLY A 36 -14.41 -2.87 -86.60
CA GLY A 36 -15.72 -2.96 -87.23
C GLY A 36 -16.63 -4.10 -86.75
N THR A 37 -16.12 -5.03 -85.92
CA THR A 37 -16.88 -6.10 -85.28
C THR A 37 -17.26 -5.73 -83.84
N GLY A 38 -18.54 -5.98 -83.51
CA GLY A 38 -18.97 -5.81 -82.09
C GLY A 38 -18.29 -6.80 -81.16
N CYS A 39 -17.99 -6.39 -79.99
CA CYS A 39 -17.45 -7.26 -78.91
C CYS A 39 -17.98 -6.83 -77.51
N TYR A 40 -18.15 -7.81 -76.61
CA TYR A 40 -18.48 -7.57 -75.23
C TYR A 40 -17.20 -7.50 -74.46
N GLY A 41 -17.02 -6.45 -73.64
CA GLY A 41 -15.84 -6.24 -72.75
C GLY A 41 -16.21 -5.96 -71.35
N ILE A 42 -15.39 -6.46 -70.37
CA ILE A 42 -15.49 -6.16 -68.97
C ILE A 42 -14.13 -5.69 -68.45
N MET A 43 -14.16 -4.67 -67.60
CA MET A 43 -13.00 -4.17 -66.91
C MET A 43 -13.12 -4.53 -65.44
N LEU A 44 -12.10 -5.16 -64.88
CA LEU A 44 -11.99 -5.46 -63.46
C LEU A 44 -10.82 -4.67 -62.86
N LYS A 45 -11.07 -3.92 -61.77
CA LYS A 45 -10.05 -3.20 -60.99
C LYS A 45 -9.75 -3.96 -59.72
N GLN A 46 -8.48 -4.37 -59.55
CA GLN A 46 -8.03 -5.02 -58.33
C GLN A 46 -6.75 -4.32 -57.85
N ARG A 47 -6.85 -3.53 -56.78
CA ARG A 47 -5.78 -2.67 -56.24
C ARG A 47 -5.22 -1.73 -57.31
N ASP A 48 -3.97 -1.91 -57.70
CA ASP A 48 -3.24 -1.08 -58.66
C ASP A 48 -3.29 -1.64 -60.10
N TYR A 49 -4.05 -2.71 -60.35
CA TYR A 49 -4.12 -3.38 -61.65
C TYR A 49 -5.51 -3.32 -62.25
N TYR A 50 -5.56 -3.21 -63.56
CA TYR A 50 -6.80 -3.28 -64.37
C TYR A 50 -6.71 -4.51 -65.29
N ILE A 51 -7.72 -5.36 -65.20
CA ILE A 51 -7.87 -6.53 -66.08
C ILE A 51 -8.97 -6.23 -67.10
N TYR A 52 -8.65 -6.29 -68.37
CA TYR A 52 -9.58 -6.10 -69.49
C TYR A 52 -9.82 -7.44 -70.14
N ALA A 53 -11.08 -7.83 -70.25
CA ALA A 53 -11.49 -9.03 -71.00
C ALA A 53 -12.56 -8.67 -71.98
N TYR A 54 -12.43 -9.11 -73.24
CA TYR A 54 -13.43 -8.89 -74.22
C TYR A 54 -13.58 -10.12 -75.09
N LEU A 55 -14.80 -10.28 -75.67
CA LEU A 55 -15.18 -11.37 -76.58
C LEU A 55 -15.94 -10.81 -77.76
N PRO A 56 -15.58 -11.19 -79.08
CA PRO A 56 -16.30 -10.75 -80.26
C PRO A 56 -17.74 -11.26 -80.31
N ASP A 57 -18.68 -10.44 -80.85
CA ASP A 57 -20.09 -10.79 -80.99
C ASP A 57 -20.31 -12.06 -81.78
N THR A 58 -19.47 -12.31 -82.81
CA THR A 58 -19.57 -13.44 -83.70
C THR A 58 -19.21 -14.78 -83.13
N GLU A 59 -18.57 -14.79 -81.91
CA GLU A 59 -18.06 -16.02 -81.30
C GLU A 59 -18.75 -16.39 -79.99
N VAL A 60 -19.57 -15.50 -79.46
CA VAL A 60 -20.01 -15.62 -78.09
C VAL A 60 -20.87 -16.84 -77.80
N PHE A 61 -21.69 -17.33 -78.75
CA PHE A 61 -22.56 -18.47 -78.40
C PHE A 61 -22.95 -19.40 -79.57
N HIS A 62 -22.59 -19.16 -80.89
CA HIS A 62 -23.21 -19.90 -81.96
C HIS A 62 -22.45 -21.12 -82.50
N ASN A 63 -21.16 -21.29 -82.16
CA ASN A 63 -20.34 -22.41 -82.66
C ASN A 63 -19.32 -22.97 -81.65
N LEU A 64 -19.55 -22.77 -80.41
CA LEU A 64 -18.69 -23.35 -79.36
C LEU A 64 -19.04 -24.83 -79.15
N PRO A 65 -18.10 -25.79 -79.36
CA PRO A 65 -18.37 -27.18 -78.98
C PRO A 65 -18.76 -27.30 -77.55
N LEU A 66 -19.62 -28.26 -77.21
CA LEU A 66 -20.19 -28.49 -75.87
C LEU A 66 -19.09 -28.51 -74.73
N SER A 67 -17.88 -28.94 -75.12
CA SER A 67 -16.71 -28.96 -74.26
C SER A 67 -16.20 -27.54 -73.86
N VAL A 68 -16.29 -26.56 -74.78
CA VAL A 68 -15.81 -25.20 -74.49
C VAL A 68 -16.82 -24.42 -73.61
N THR A 69 -18.12 -24.63 -73.91
CA THR A 69 -19.20 -24.05 -73.11
C THR A 69 -19.16 -24.62 -71.66
N GLY A 70 -18.88 -25.93 -71.52
CA GLY A 70 -18.70 -26.58 -70.21
C GLY A 70 -17.52 -26.01 -69.41
N VAL A 71 -16.38 -25.75 -70.10
CA VAL A 71 -15.19 -25.14 -69.44
C VAL A 71 -15.49 -23.70 -69.02
N ILE A 72 -16.14 -22.89 -69.80
CA ILE A 72 -16.55 -21.52 -69.47
C ILE A 72 -17.48 -21.55 -68.26
N PHE A 73 -18.47 -22.45 -68.23
CA PHE A 73 -19.40 -22.61 -67.15
C PHE A 73 -18.67 -23.02 -65.83
N LEU A 74 -17.72 -23.94 -65.93
CA LEU A 74 -16.90 -24.35 -64.77
C LEU A 74 -16.06 -23.20 -64.22
N TYR A 75 -15.44 -22.39 -65.12
CA TYR A 75 -14.69 -21.20 -64.68
C TYR A 75 -15.59 -20.15 -63.97
N LEU A 76 -16.78 -19.90 -64.54
CA LEU A 76 -17.74 -18.98 -63.86
C LEU A 76 -18.21 -19.50 -62.50
N LEU A 77 -18.41 -20.80 -62.40
CA LEU A 77 -18.81 -21.44 -61.17
C LEU A 77 -17.69 -21.37 -60.12
N LEU A 78 -16.44 -21.67 -60.52
CA LEU A 78 -15.28 -21.51 -59.61
C LEU A 78 -15.04 -20.05 -59.19
N PHE A 79 -15.20 -19.11 -60.13
CA PHE A 79 -15.07 -17.68 -59.84
C PHE A 79 -16.16 -17.20 -58.88
N SER A 80 -17.40 -17.61 -59.08
CA SER A 80 -18.51 -17.26 -58.19
C SER A 80 -18.36 -17.84 -56.79
N THR A 81 -17.88 -19.10 -56.66
CA THR A 81 -17.62 -19.74 -55.36
C THR A 81 -16.44 -19.09 -54.63
N PHE A 82 -15.36 -18.75 -55.39
CA PHE A 82 -14.23 -18.00 -54.82
C PHE A 82 -14.65 -16.60 -54.34
N TRP A 83 -15.44 -15.88 -55.15
CA TRP A 83 -15.94 -14.57 -54.77
C TRP A 83 -16.88 -14.62 -53.56
N PHE A 84 -17.76 -15.63 -53.52
CA PHE A 84 -18.65 -15.85 -52.36
C PHE A 84 -17.87 -16.20 -51.09
N TRP A 85 -16.83 -17.04 -51.21
CA TRP A 85 -15.95 -17.38 -50.11
C TRP A 85 -15.18 -16.15 -49.61
N ALA A 86 -14.59 -15.36 -50.51
CA ALA A 86 -13.88 -14.13 -50.16
C ALA A 86 -14.81 -13.09 -49.51
N TYR A 87 -16.03 -12.98 -49.98
CA TYR A 87 -17.04 -12.10 -49.36
C TYR A 87 -17.41 -12.55 -47.93
N ARG A 88 -17.64 -13.86 -47.76
CA ARG A 88 -17.95 -14.41 -46.44
C ARG A 88 -16.78 -14.25 -45.46
N THR A 89 -15.55 -14.51 -45.87
CA THR A 89 -14.38 -14.31 -45.02
C THR A 89 -14.22 -12.85 -44.60
N ASN A 90 -14.41 -11.91 -45.51
CA ASN A 90 -14.35 -10.49 -45.18
C ASN A 90 -15.44 -10.07 -44.19
N LEU A 91 -16.68 -10.55 -44.38
CA LEU A 91 -17.76 -10.31 -43.42
C LEU A 91 -17.46 -10.90 -42.01
N MET A 92 -16.86 -12.10 -41.98
CA MET A 92 -16.47 -12.71 -40.71
C MET A 92 -15.35 -11.91 -40.03
N HIS A 93 -14.36 -11.45 -40.78
CA HIS A 93 -13.29 -10.61 -40.23
C HIS A 93 -13.85 -9.29 -39.65
N GLN A 94 -14.75 -8.63 -40.37
CA GLN A 94 -15.39 -7.41 -39.86
C GLN A 94 -16.20 -7.64 -38.59
N LYS A 95 -16.92 -8.78 -38.50
CA LYS A 95 -17.65 -9.11 -37.26
C LYS A 95 -16.70 -9.36 -36.08
N ILE A 96 -15.61 -10.11 -36.31
CA ILE A 96 -14.61 -10.40 -35.27
C ILE A 96 -13.93 -9.10 -34.79
N GLU A 97 -13.62 -8.19 -35.71
CA GLU A 97 -13.07 -6.88 -35.34
C GLU A 97 -14.07 -6.06 -34.53
N GLN A 98 -15.33 -6.01 -34.95
CA GLN A 98 -16.38 -5.30 -34.18
C GLN A 98 -16.59 -5.88 -32.81
N GLU A 99 -16.64 -7.21 -32.66
CA GLU A 99 -16.75 -7.87 -31.35
C GLU A 99 -15.55 -7.58 -30.43
N LYS A 100 -14.34 -7.56 -31.03
CA LYS A 100 -13.13 -7.17 -30.28
C LYS A 100 -13.17 -5.71 -29.81
N ASP A 101 -13.58 -4.81 -30.68
CA ASP A 101 -13.69 -3.39 -30.38
C ASP A 101 -14.75 -3.11 -29.29
N GLU A 102 -15.89 -3.78 -29.37
CA GLU A 102 -16.94 -3.68 -28.36
C GLU A 102 -16.47 -4.21 -27.01
N LYS A 103 -15.78 -5.36 -27.00
CA LYS A 103 -15.20 -5.91 -25.77
C LYS A 103 -14.15 -4.98 -25.18
N TYR A 104 -13.24 -4.47 -26.00
CA TYR A 104 -12.22 -3.52 -25.56
C TYR A 104 -12.82 -2.22 -25.01
N LYS A 105 -13.85 -1.68 -25.66
CA LYS A 105 -14.60 -0.50 -25.17
C LYS A 105 -15.28 -0.78 -23.84
N ALA A 106 -15.88 -1.97 -23.69
CA ALA A 106 -16.52 -2.37 -22.42
C ALA A 106 -15.50 -2.50 -21.30
N GLU A 107 -14.35 -3.13 -21.54
CA GLU A 107 -13.25 -3.24 -20.56
C GLU A 107 -12.70 -1.85 -20.18
N LEU A 108 -12.50 -0.97 -21.16
CA LEU A 108 -12.04 0.40 -20.95
C LEU A 108 -13.05 1.21 -20.11
N LEU A 109 -14.34 1.06 -20.38
CA LEU A 109 -15.40 1.73 -19.61
C LEU A 109 -15.43 1.26 -18.15
N ILE A 110 -15.27 -0.04 -17.92
CA ILE A 110 -15.19 -0.61 -16.57
C ILE A 110 -13.95 -0.07 -15.85
N ALA A 111 -12.80 -0.06 -16.52
CA ALA A 111 -11.56 0.47 -15.94
C ALA A 111 -11.68 1.97 -15.64
N ALA A 112 -12.27 2.76 -16.54
CA ALA A 112 -12.51 4.20 -16.33
C ALA A 112 -13.44 4.45 -15.15
N LYS A 113 -14.56 3.73 -15.05
CA LYS A 113 -15.48 3.85 -13.89
C LYS A 113 -14.81 3.46 -12.58
N LYS A 114 -13.98 2.41 -12.59
CA LYS A 114 -13.24 2.00 -11.40
C LYS A 114 -12.21 3.07 -10.99
N ALA A 115 -11.52 3.68 -11.94
CA ALA A 115 -10.56 4.76 -11.67
C ALA A 115 -11.27 6.03 -11.17
N GLU A 116 -12.43 6.37 -11.72
CA GLU A 116 -13.24 7.52 -11.30
C GLU A 116 -13.76 7.32 -9.86
N ALA A 117 -14.31 6.16 -9.55
CA ALA A 117 -14.76 5.81 -8.20
C ALA A 117 -13.61 5.85 -7.18
N ALA A 118 -12.41 5.36 -7.55
CA ALA A 118 -11.22 5.43 -6.70
C ALA A 118 -10.77 6.89 -6.47
N ASN A 119 -10.86 7.75 -7.49
CA ASN A 119 -10.49 9.17 -7.37
C ASN A 119 -11.52 9.96 -6.54
N GLU A 120 -12.81 9.66 -6.67
CA GLU A 120 -13.86 10.24 -5.83
C GLU A 120 -13.65 9.85 -4.37
N ALA A 121 -13.41 8.56 -4.08
CA ALA A 121 -13.11 8.07 -2.74
C ALA A 121 -11.87 8.76 -2.15
N LYS A 122 -10.81 8.95 -2.95
CA LYS A 122 -9.60 9.68 -2.54
C LYS A 122 -9.88 11.15 -2.21
N THR A 123 -10.74 11.81 -2.99
CA THR A 123 -11.11 13.22 -2.76
C THR A 123 -11.94 13.36 -1.49
N GLU A 124 -12.91 12.49 -1.29
CA GLU A 124 -13.73 12.44 -0.08
C GLU A 124 -12.87 12.17 1.17
N PHE A 125 -11.88 11.26 1.04
CA PHE A 125 -10.88 11.01 2.06
C PHE A 125 -10.13 12.28 2.50
N LEU A 126 -9.54 13.00 1.54
CA LEU A 126 -8.79 14.23 1.85
C LEU A 126 -9.66 15.29 2.54
N GLN A 127 -10.94 15.39 2.16
CA GLN A 127 -11.89 16.29 2.80
C GLN A 127 -12.20 15.87 4.25
N ARG A 128 -12.46 14.58 4.48
CA ARG A 128 -12.69 14.02 5.83
C ARG A 128 -11.45 14.18 6.71
N MET A 129 -10.27 13.83 6.21
CA MET A 129 -9.01 13.99 6.93
C MET A 129 -8.74 15.44 7.34
N SER A 130 -9.01 16.39 6.44
CA SER A 130 -8.89 17.82 6.78
C SER A 130 -9.82 18.23 7.93
N HIS A 131 -11.04 17.69 7.98
CA HIS A 131 -11.99 17.92 9.05
C HIS A 131 -11.52 17.27 10.37
N ASP A 132 -11.09 16.00 10.30
CA ASP A 132 -10.74 15.20 11.47
C ASP A 132 -9.42 15.66 12.12
N ILE A 133 -8.48 16.19 11.33
CA ILE A 133 -7.27 16.86 11.82
C ILE A 133 -7.62 18.23 12.45
N ARG A 134 -8.55 18.98 11.86
CA ARG A 134 -8.94 20.32 12.37
C ARG A 134 -9.63 20.24 13.73
N THR A 135 -10.42 19.19 13.96
CA THR A 135 -11.18 19.03 15.21
C THR A 135 -10.29 18.95 16.44
N PRO A 136 -9.30 18.04 16.56
CA PRO A 136 -8.39 17.99 17.71
C PRO A 136 -7.52 19.25 17.79
N ILE A 137 -7.06 19.84 16.67
CA ILE A 137 -6.30 21.08 16.68
C ILE A 137 -7.13 22.22 17.32
N ASN A 138 -8.38 22.39 16.91
CA ASN A 138 -9.27 23.38 17.49
C ASN A 138 -9.56 23.08 18.97
N GLY A 139 -9.65 21.80 19.34
CA GLY A 139 -9.79 21.36 20.72
C GLY A 139 -8.57 21.76 21.57
N ILE A 140 -7.35 21.47 21.09
CA ILE A 140 -6.09 21.87 21.73
C ILE A 140 -6.07 23.38 21.95
N CYS A 141 -6.26 24.17 20.88
CA CYS A 141 -6.27 25.63 20.97
C CYS A 141 -7.35 26.13 21.93
N GLY A 142 -8.55 25.55 21.90
CA GLY A 142 -9.64 25.92 22.80
C GLY A 142 -9.35 25.63 24.25
N PHE A 143 -8.80 24.43 24.56
CA PHE A 143 -8.46 24.06 25.94
C PHE A 143 -7.27 24.84 26.48
N VAL A 144 -6.28 25.20 25.65
CA VAL A 144 -5.19 26.11 26.04
C VAL A 144 -5.74 27.48 26.41
N ASN A 145 -6.59 28.09 25.57
CA ASN A 145 -7.23 29.38 25.88
C ASN A 145 -8.10 29.31 27.16
N MET A 146 -8.78 28.18 27.40
CA MET A 146 -9.52 27.96 28.65
C MET A 146 -8.59 27.83 29.84
N ALA A 147 -7.47 27.13 29.69
CA ALA A 147 -6.46 27.03 30.74
C ALA A 147 -5.91 28.41 31.14
N ASP A 148 -5.59 29.25 30.14
CA ASP A 148 -5.14 30.64 30.35
C ASP A 148 -6.19 31.48 31.10
N HIS A 149 -7.47 31.32 30.76
CA HIS A 149 -8.56 32.04 31.44
C HIS A 149 -8.74 31.63 32.93
N TYR A 150 -8.43 30.37 33.25
CA TYR A 150 -8.52 29.82 34.60
C TYR A 150 -7.12 29.59 35.25
N ALA A 151 -6.19 30.53 35.03
CA ALA A 151 -4.79 30.41 35.45
C ALA A 151 -4.61 30.07 36.95
N ASP A 152 -5.49 30.61 37.80
CA ASP A 152 -5.42 30.43 39.27
C ASP A 152 -6.16 29.20 39.81
N ASP A 153 -6.92 28.48 38.93
CA ASP A 153 -7.68 27.29 39.33
C ASP A 153 -6.93 26.00 38.96
N ILE A 154 -6.14 25.48 39.88
CA ILE A 154 -5.29 24.29 39.71
C ILE A 154 -6.11 23.08 39.22
N LYS A 155 -7.37 22.93 39.68
CA LYS A 155 -8.21 21.79 39.31
C LYS A 155 -8.61 21.88 37.81
N LYS A 156 -9.04 23.06 37.36
CA LYS A 156 -9.35 23.31 35.96
C LYS A 156 -8.11 23.26 35.08
N GLN A 157 -6.97 23.75 35.55
CA GLN A 157 -5.70 23.62 34.86
C GLN A 157 -5.33 22.15 34.62
N THR A 158 -5.50 21.30 35.60
CA THR A 158 -5.25 19.87 35.45
C THR A 158 -6.24 19.22 34.46
N GLU A 159 -7.53 19.56 34.54
CA GLU A 159 -8.55 19.07 33.61
C GLU A 159 -8.24 19.47 32.16
N TYR A 160 -7.91 20.76 31.92
CA TYR A 160 -7.62 21.23 30.55
C TYR A 160 -6.32 20.64 30.01
N ARG A 161 -5.27 20.49 30.82
CA ARG A 161 -4.04 19.78 30.40
C ARG A 161 -4.30 18.33 29.99
N THR A 162 -5.15 17.64 30.74
CA THR A 162 -5.57 16.27 30.34
C THR A 162 -6.28 16.28 28.99
N LYS A 163 -7.22 17.18 28.78
CA LYS A 163 -7.94 17.32 27.48
C LYS A 163 -7.03 17.71 26.33
N VAL A 164 -6.04 18.56 26.55
CA VAL A 164 -5.01 18.89 25.53
C VAL A 164 -4.20 17.64 25.19
N LYS A 165 -3.78 16.87 26.20
CA LYS A 165 -3.03 15.63 25.98
C LYS A 165 -3.85 14.60 25.19
N GLU A 166 -5.13 14.42 25.55
CA GLU A 166 -6.06 13.53 24.83
C GLU A 166 -6.22 13.95 23.36
N ALA A 167 -6.46 15.24 23.10
CA ALA A 167 -6.61 15.77 21.75
C ALA A 167 -5.30 15.67 20.93
N SER A 168 -4.14 15.84 21.57
CA SER A 168 -2.82 15.67 20.95
C SER A 168 -2.55 14.20 20.58
N ASN A 169 -2.88 13.27 21.46
CA ASN A 169 -2.74 11.84 21.19
C ASN A 169 -3.62 11.41 20.01
N LEU A 170 -4.88 11.88 19.98
CA LEU A 170 -5.79 11.62 18.86
C LEU A 170 -5.22 12.16 17.52
N LEU A 171 -4.62 13.36 17.55
CA LEU A 171 -4.01 13.93 16.36
C LEU A 171 -2.81 13.10 15.87
N LEU A 172 -1.95 12.65 16.80
CA LEU A 172 -0.82 11.79 16.47
C LEU A 172 -1.27 10.44 15.86
N GLU A 173 -2.33 9.84 16.41
CA GLU A 173 -2.92 8.62 15.87
C GLU A 173 -3.43 8.82 14.44
N LEU A 174 -4.18 9.91 14.19
CA LEU A 174 -4.67 10.27 12.85
C LEU A 174 -3.52 10.46 11.84
N VAL A 175 -2.46 11.18 12.23
CA VAL A 175 -1.30 11.41 11.36
C VAL A 175 -0.60 10.09 11.04
N ASN A 176 -0.40 9.24 12.04
CA ASN A 176 0.22 7.93 11.84
C ASN A 176 -0.61 7.02 10.94
N ASP A 177 -1.95 7.02 11.09
CA ASP A 177 -2.85 6.25 10.22
C ASP A 177 -2.76 6.69 8.75
N VAL A 178 -2.68 8.01 8.50
CA VAL A 178 -2.51 8.56 7.14
C VAL A 178 -1.16 8.18 6.55
N LEU A 179 -0.08 8.25 7.33
CA LEU A 179 1.26 7.86 6.90
C LEU A 179 1.32 6.37 6.57
N ASP A 180 0.74 5.52 7.43
CA ASP A 180 0.67 4.07 7.21
C ASP A 180 -0.13 3.74 5.94
N MET A 181 -1.28 4.41 5.73
CA MET A 181 -2.07 4.22 4.51
C MET A 181 -1.32 4.65 3.24
N SER A 182 -0.63 5.79 3.28
CA SER A 182 0.19 6.27 2.15
C SER A 182 1.28 5.26 1.78
N LYS A 183 1.94 4.65 2.78
CA LYS A 183 2.97 3.61 2.56
C LYS A 183 2.39 2.29 2.06
N LEU A 184 1.17 1.95 2.49
CA LEU A 184 0.44 0.80 1.96
C LEU A 184 0.11 0.98 0.48
N GLU A 185 -0.40 2.15 0.08
CA GLU A 185 -0.75 2.46 -1.31
C GLU A 185 0.47 2.52 -2.23
N SER A 186 1.59 3.09 -1.77
CA SER A 186 2.84 3.16 -2.54
C SER A 186 3.58 1.82 -2.63
N GLY A 187 3.18 0.82 -1.83
CA GLY A 187 3.87 -0.48 -1.74
C GLY A 187 5.21 -0.42 -1.00
N GLU A 188 5.51 0.70 -0.35
CA GLU A 188 6.77 0.96 0.36
C GLU A 188 6.88 0.25 1.72
N ILE A 189 5.84 -0.49 2.14
CA ILE A 189 5.92 -1.28 3.37
C ILE A 189 6.94 -2.40 3.20
N VAL A 190 8.04 -2.29 3.90
CA VAL A 190 9.07 -3.30 4.03
C VAL A 190 8.86 -4.06 5.33
N LEU A 191 8.73 -5.40 5.24
CA LEU A 191 8.67 -6.24 6.43
C LEU A 191 10.07 -6.33 7.04
N GLU A 192 10.11 -6.18 8.36
CA GLU A 192 11.32 -6.43 9.14
C GLU A 192 11.53 -7.92 9.34
N GLU A 193 12.79 -8.33 9.38
CA GLU A 193 13.18 -9.68 9.79
C GLU A 193 14.05 -9.57 11.05
N ILE A 194 13.44 -9.09 12.14
CA ILE A 194 14.14 -8.95 13.41
C ILE A 194 13.61 -9.92 14.47
N PRO A 195 14.49 -10.41 15.37
CA PRO A 195 14.07 -11.23 16.48
C PRO A 195 13.13 -10.46 17.43
N PHE A 196 12.02 -11.08 17.82
CA PHE A 196 11.10 -10.52 18.80
C PHE A 196 10.44 -11.61 19.63
N ASN A 197 9.97 -11.24 20.82
CA ASN A 197 9.20 -12.13 21.69
C ASN A 197 7.73 -11.71 21.69
N LEU A 198 6.84 -12.62 21.29
CA LEU A 198 5.41 -12.36 21.17
C LEU A 198 4.76 -12.04 22.52
N SER A 199 5.21 -12.70 23.60
CA SER A 199 4.69 -12.42 24.96
C SER A 199 5.00 -10.99 25.41
N SER A 200 6.17 -10.46 25.05
CA SER A 200 6.53 -9.07 25.37
C SER A 200 5.62 -8.06 24.65
N ILE A 201 5.39 -8.26 23.33
CA ILE A 201 4.48 -7.42 22.54
C ILE A 201 3.06 -7.51 23.10
N SER A 202 2.58 -8.73 23.38
CA SER A 202 1.25 -8.92 23.94
C SER A 202 1.10 -8.17 25.26
N ARG A 203 2.07 -8.26 26.16
CA ARG A 203 2.04 -7.56 27.45
C ARG A 203 1.93 -6.03 27.28
N GLU A 204 2.72 -5.45 26.37
CA GLU A 204 2.66 -4.01 26.10
C GLU A 204 1.28 -3.59 25.60
N VAL A 205 0.68 -4.37 24.68
CA VAL A 205 -0.65 -4.12 24.17
C VAL A 205 -1.71 -4.27 25.25
N PHE A 206 -1.62 -5.34 26.07
CA PHE A 206 -2.63 -5.61 27.12
C PHE A 206 -2.66 -4.55 28.19
N VAL A 207 -1.53 -3.99 28.62
CA VAL A 207 -1.52 -2.88 29.61
C VAL A 207 -2.39 -1.72 29.13
N VAL A 208 -2.30 -1.36 27.85
CA VAL A 208 -3.10 -0.27 27.27
C VAL A 208 -4.58 -0.66 27.17
N ILE A 209 -4.84 -1.87 26.69
CA ILE A 209 -6.22 -2.35 26.47
C ILE A 209 -6.97 -2.56 27.79
N GLU A 210 -6.30 -3.08 28.83
CA GLU A 210 -6.90 -3.24 30.16
C GLU A 210 -7.27 -1.88 30.78
N GLN A 211 -6.43 -0.86 30.60
CA GLN A 211 -6.77 0.49 31.04
C GLN A 211 -8.02 1.02 30.30
N MET A 212 -8.07 0.90 28.98
CA MET A 212 -9.23 1.33 28.19
C MET A 212 -10.51 0.57 28.57
N ALA A 213 -10.41 -0.74 28.80
CA ALA A 213 -11.52 -1.60 29.20
C ALA A 213 -12.04 -1.26 30.59
N ALA A 214 -11.15 -0.94 31.55
CA ALA A 214 -11.51 -0.55 32.90
C ALA A 214 -12.35 0.73 32.93
N GLU A 215 -12.10 1.70 32.05
CA GLU A 215 -12.86 2.94 31.93
C GLU A 215 -14.35 2.70 31.55
N GLN A 216 -14.62 1.56 30.87
CA GLN A 216 -15.97 1.16 30.41
C GLN A 216 -16.52 -0.03 31.20
N ASN A 217 -15.87 -0.49 32.27
CA ASN A 217 -16.20 -1.69 33.04
C ASN A 217 -16.29 -2.97 32.19
N ILE A 218 -15.48 -3.07 31.13
CA ILE A 218 -15.42 -4.24 30.26
C ILE A 218 -14.50 -5.28 30.90
N ARG A 219 -14.91 -6.54 30.91
CA ARG A 219 -14.11 -7.66 31.41
C ARG A 219 -13.33 -8.29 30.27
N ILE A 220 -12.04 -8.46 30.46
CA ILE A 220 -11.18 -9.17 29.52
C ILE A 220 -10.87 -10.55 30.10
N GLU A 221 -11.16 -11.60 29.33
CA GLU A 221 -10.88 -12.98 29.67
C GLU A 221 -9.87 -13.56 28.68
N TRP A 222 -8.78 -14.06 29.23
CA TRP A 222 -7.69 -14.62 28.47
C TRP A 222 -7.67 -16.14 28.59
N GLU A 223 -7.90 -16.85 27.48
CA GLU A 223 -7.76 -18.28 27.46
C GLU A 223 -6.30 -18.65 27.16
N LYS A 224 -5.60 -19.19 28.18
CA LYS A 224 -4.25 -19.70 28.00
C LYS A 224 -4.33 -21.06 27.32
N LYS A 225 -3.88 -21.15 26.06
CA LYS A 225 -3.59 -22.39 25.35
C LYS A 225 -2.09 -22.62 25.31
N GLU A 226 -1.67 -23.87 25.16
CA GLU A 226 -0.25 -24.18 25.08
C GLU A 226 0.34 -23.59 23.80
N ILE A 227 1.30 -22.70 23.97
CA ILE A 227 2.11 -22.13 22.90
C ILE A 227 3.54 -22.60 23.15
N THR A 228 4.10 -23.29 22.18
CA THR A 228 5.44 -23.89 22.27
C THR A 228 6.53 -22.86 22.03
N HIS A 229 6.32 -21.97 21.04
CA HIS A 229 7.30 -20.97 20.65
C HIS A 229 6.77 -19.56 20.92
N LEU A 230 7.59 -18.72 21.53
CA LEU A 230 7.28 -17.31 21.79
C LEU A 230 8.24 -16.35 21.06
N ASP A 231 9.41 -16.87 20.66
CA ASP A 231 10.47 -16.09 20.03
C ASP A 231 10.47 -16.32 18.51
N PHE A 232 10.25 -15.23 17.79
CA PHE A 232 10.07 -15.23 16.35
C PHE A 232 10.99 -14.25 15.66
N ILE A 233 11.09 -14.39 14.34
CA ILE A 233 11.72 -13.41 13.43
C ILE A 233 10.62 -12.81 12.56
N GLY A 234 10.52 -11.49 12.53
CA GLY A 234 9.49 -10.78 11.77
C GLY A 234 9.45 -9.30 12.09
N SER A 235 8.27 -8.69 11.94
CA SER A 235 8.03 -7.25 12.11
C SER A 235 7.22 -6.96 13.38
N PRO A 236 7.85 -6.81 14.55
CA PRO A 236 7.16 -6.63 15.83
C PRO A 236 6.26 -5.39 15.86
N GLY A 237 6.66 -4.30 15.21
CA GLY A 237 5.87 -3.08 15.11
C GLY A 237 4.53 -3.32 14.40
N TYR A 238 4.52 -4.10 13.34
CA TYR A 238 3.28 -4.42 12.62
C TYR A 238 2.40 -5.42 13.39
N VAL A 239 2.99 -6.40 14.08
CA VAL A 239 2.26 -7.29 14.99
C VAL A 239 1.55 -6.49 16.07
N LYS A 240 2.27 -5.58 16.75
CA LYS A 240 1.71 -4.68 17.76
C LYS A 240 0.57 -3.83 17.17
N ARG A 241 0.75 -3.26 15.97
CA ARG A 241 -0.26 -2.42 15.31
C ARG A 241 -1.53 -3.20 14.99
N VAL A 242 -1.40 -4.43 14.47
CA VAL A 242 -2.55 -5.31 14.22
C VAL A 242 -3.31 -5.62 15.51
N MET A 243 -2.60 -6.03 16.57
CA MET A 243 -3.22 -6.33 17.86
C MET A 243 -3.94 -5.09 18.45
N MET A 244 -3.32 -3.93 18.42
CA MET A 244 -3.93 -2.68 18.87
C MET A 244 -5.20 -2.34 18.13
N ASN A 245 -5.20 -2.44 16.78
CA ASN A 245 -6.37 -2.12 15.96
C ASN A 245 -7.57 -3.04 16.28
N ILE A 246 -7.33 -4.33 16.45
CA ILE A 246 -8.40 -5.31 16.76
C ILE A 246 -8.91 -5.10 18.18
N LEU A 247 -8.01 -5.06 19.16
CA LEU A 247 -8.41 -5.02 20.57
C LEU A 247 -9.00 -3.67 20.97
N SER A 248 -8.48 -2.57 20.45
CA SER A 248 -9.07 -1.24 20.71
C SER A 248 -10.47 -1.14 20.12
N ASN A 249 -10.73 -1.75 18.95
CA ASN A 249 -12.08 -1.83 18.39
C ASN A 249 -13.01 -2.69 19.26
N ALA A 250 -12.53 -3.82 19.77
CA ALA A 250 -13.31 -4.68 20.68
C ALA A 250 -13.70 -3.95 21.97
N VAL A 251 -12.88 -3.05 22.49
CA VAL A 251 -13.24 -2.18 23.63
C VAL A 251 -14.18 -1.08 23.19
N LYS A 252 -13.82 -0.35 22.12
CA LYS A 252 -14.53 0.85 21.65
C LYS A 252 -15.99 0.58 21.26
N TYR A 253 -16.23 -0.55 20.59
CA TYR A 253 -17.56 -0.93 20.12
C TYR A 253 -18.27 -1.94 21.03
N ASN A 254 -17.74 -2.14 22.26
CA ASN A 254 -18.37 -2.96 23.26
C ASN A 254 -19.52 -2.20 23.97
N ARG A 255 -20.24 -2.96 24.76
CA ARG A 255 -21.26 -2.42 25.67
C ARG A 255 -20.64 -2.18 27.03
N GLU A 256 -21.20 -1.24 27.79
CA GLU A 256 -20.86 -1.07 29.19
C GLU A 256 -21.11 -2.39 29.94
N ASN A 257 -20.17 -2.82 30.76
CA ASN A 257 -20.11 -4.12 31.43
C ASN A 257 -20.07 -5.33 30.47
N GLY A 258 -19.58 -5.16 29.24
CA GLY A 258 -19.39 -6.24 28.26
C GLY A 258 -18.17 -7.10 28.56
N HIS A 259 -17.93 -8.06 27.67
CA HIS A 259 -16.81 -9.00 27.75
C HIS A 259 -15.99 -8.99 26.48
N ILE A 260 -14.70 -9.28 26.60
CA ILE A 260 -13.77 -9.56 25.51
C ILE A 260 -13.06 -10.86 25.84
N TYR A 261 -13.21 -11.86 24.97
CA TYR A 261 -12.54 -13.15 25.07
C TYR A 261 -11.37 -13.18 24.08
N ILE A 262 -10.18 -13.49 24.57
CA ILE A 262 -8.99 -13.50 23.75
C ILE A 262 -8.33 -14.87 23.88
N SER A 263 -7.99 -15.47 22.76
CA SER A 263 -7.18 -16.69 22.74
C SER A 263 -6.09 -16.61 21.68
N CYS A 264 -4.99 -17.27 21.93
CA CYS A 264 -3.90 -17.42 20.97
C CYS A 264 -3.48 -18.89 20.96
N ILE A 265 -3.38 -19.48 19.78
CA ILE A 265 -2.95 -20.86 19.58
C ILE A 265 -1.84 -20.92 18.54
N GLU A 266 -0.95 -21.88 18.71
CA GLU A 266 0.08 -22.18 17.74
C GLU A 266 -0.38 -23.35 16.85
N ILE A 267 -0.36 -23.14 15.54
CA ILE A 267 -0.69 -24.14 14.53
C ILE A 267 0.62 -24.56 13.87
N PRO A 268 1.07 -25.81 14.07
CA PRO A 268 2.29 -26.31 13.46
C PRO A 268 2.25 -26.19 11.93
N SER A 269 3.38 -25.82 11.32
CA SER A 269 3.56 -25.78 9.88
C SER A 269 4.26 -27.07 9.41
N GLU A 270 4.11 -27.41 8.12
CA GLU A 270 4.88 -28.47 7.48
C GLU A 270 6.39 -28.17 7.44
N GLN A 271 6.77 -26.90 7.54
CA GLN A 271 8.15 -26.45 7.59
C GLN A 271 8.59 -26.31 9.05
N PRO A 272 9.66 -27.03 9.50
CA PRO A 272 10.07 -27.05 10.91
C PRO A 272 10.50 -25.70 11.47
N GLU A 273 10.90 -24.76 10.62
CA GLU A 273 11.34 -23.41 11.03
C GLU A 273 10.19 -22.38 11.05
N MET A 274 8.98 -22.82 10.67
CA MET A 274 7.82 -21.93 10.55
C MET A 274 6.68 -22.45 11.44
N THR A 275 5.93 -21.53 12.00
CA THR A 275 4.66 -21.84 12.67
C THR A 275 3.63 -20.77 12.34
N THR A 276 2.36 -21.07 12.50
CA THR A 276 1.27 -20.09 12.32
C THR A 276 0.64 -19.80 13.67
N MET A 277 0.64 -18.53 14.05
CA MET A 277 -0.09 -18.08 15.23
C MET A 277 -1.52 -17.69 14.83
N GLU A 278 -2.50 -18.31 15.46
CA GLU A 278 -3.90 -17.92 15.34
C GLU A 278 -4.30 -17.14 16.60
N PHE A 279 -4.69 -15.90 16.37
CA PHE A 279 -5.19 -15.00 17.40
C PHE A 279 -6.70 -14.80 17.20
N VAL A 280 -7.48 -15.05 18.24
CA VAL A 280 -8.94 -14.88 18.24
C VAL A 280 -9.30 -13.81 19.24
N CYS A 281 -10.10 -12.83 18.82
CA CYS A 281 -10.68 -11.82 19.66
C CYS A 281 -12.20 -11.82 19.46
N GLN A 282 -12.93 -12.16 20.51
CA GLN A 282 -14.40 -12.14 20.53
C GLN A 282 -14.88 -11.08 21.51
N ASP A 283 -15.72 -10.17 21.08
CA ASP A 283 -16.39 -9.18 21.90
C ASP A 283 -17.90 -9.42 22.00
N THR A 284 -18.52 -8.91 23.04
CA THR A 284 -19.97 -8.90 23.24
C THR A 284 -20.59 -7.54 22.93
N GLY A 285 -20.00 -6.83 21.98
CA GLY A 285 -20.34 -5.47 21.63
C GLY A 285 -21.63 -5.32 20.83
N ILE A 286 -21.70 -4.24 20.07
CA ILE A 286 -22.86 -3.91 19.24
C ILE A 286 -22.97 -4.79 17.98
N GLY A 287 -21.90 -5.49 17.60
CA GLY A 287 -21.82 -6.21 16.34
C GLY A 287 -21.83 -5.29 15.12
N MET A 288 -22.01 -5.85 13.93
CA MET A 288 -22.01 -5.12 12.65
C MET A 288 -23.26 -5.51 11.83
N THR A 289 -23.87 -4.53 11.15
CA THR A 289 -24.94 -4.78 10.19
C THR A 289 -24.43 -5.57 8.97
N GLU A 290 -25.29 -6.32 8.28
CA GLU A 290 -24.91 -7.06 7.06
C GLU A 290 -24.36 -6.14 5.96
N GLU A 291 -24.81 -4.89 5.92
CA GLU A 291 -24.32 -3.90 4.95
C GLU A 291 -22.89 -3.48 5.28
N PHE A 292 -22.61 -3.20 6.56
CA PHE A 292 -21.27 -2.78 6.99
C PHE A 292 -20.25 -3.93 6.92
N GLN A 293 -20.65 -5.17 7.19
CA GLN A 293 -19.79 -6.35 7.06
C GLN A 293 -19.16 -6.48 5.66
N LYS A 294 -19.84 -6.03 4.59
CA LYS A 294 -19.34 -6.07 3.22
C LYS A 294 -18.18 -5.12 2.97
N CYS A 295 -18.07 -4.06 3.78
CA CYS A 295 -17.07 -3.01 3.61
C CYS A 295 -16.18 -2.75 4.84
N VAL A 296 -16.24 -3.57 5.90
CA VAL A 296 -15.49 -3.38 7.15
C VAL A 296 -13.97 -3.23 6.94
N PHE A 297 -13.42 -3.83 5.89
CA PHE A 297 -12.01 -3.72 5.52
C PHE A 297 -11.73 -2.67 4.44
N GLU A 298 -12.75 -2.02 3.91
CA GLU A 298 -12.53 -0.90 2.97
C GLU A 298 -11.97 0.31 3.74
N PRO A 299 -11.03 1.02 3.17
CA PRO A 299 -10.55 2.26 3.78
C PRO A 299 -11.70 3.23 4.06
N PHE A 300 -11.69 3.85 5.24
CA PHE A 300 -12.68 4.86 5.67
C PHE A 300 -14.11 4.33 5.93
N ALA A 301 -14.29 3.01 5.90
CA ALA A 301 -15.58 2.42 6.24
C ALA A 301 -15.93 2.70 7.72
N GLN A 302 -17.09 3.29 7.92
CA GLN A 302 -17.67 3.53 9.25
C GLN A 302 -19.16 3.24 9.19
N GLU A 303 -19.66 2.58 10.21
CA GLU A 303 -21.09 2.31 10.33
C GLU A 303 -21.83 3.57 10.80
N HIS A 304 -22.66 4.13 9.95
CA HIS A 304 -23.48 5.31 10.26
C HIS A 304 -24.75 4.90 10.99
N THR A 305 -24.68 4.74 12.29
CA THR A 305 -25.86 4.61 13.15
C THR A 305 -26.24 5.96 13.74
N GLY A 306 -27.05 6.75 12.99
CA GLY A 306 -27.76 7.94 13.48
C GLY A 306 -26.90 9.08 14.08
N SER A 307 -27.48 10.28 14.15
CA SER A 307 -26.88 11.54 14.58
C SER A 307 -25.83 11.46 15.70
N ARG A 308 -24.55 11.68 15.34
CA ARG A 308 -23.35 11.74 16.18
C ARG A 308 -22.97 10.39 16.81
N THR A 309 -22.19 9.61 16.08
CA THR A 309 -21.52 8.43 16.65
C THR A 309 -20.72 8.84 17.89
N LYS A 310 -21.02 8.20 19.01
CA LYS A 310 -20.34 8.36 20.29
C LYS A 310 -18.85 7.98 20.23
N PHE A 311 -18.42 7.40 19.09
CA PHE A 311 -17.11 6.82 18.86
C PHE A 311 -16.46 7.44 17.62
N ALA A 312 -15.60 8.43 17.84
CA ALA A 312 -14.74 8.98 16.79
C ALA A 312 -13.68 7.96 16.36
N GLY A 313 -13.41 7.84 15.06
CA GLY A 313 -12.36 6.97 14.53
C GLY A 313 -12.09 7.31 13.07
N THR A 314 -10.93 6.93 12.55
CA THR A 314 -10.50 7.22 11.18
C THR A 314 -11.17 6.35 10.13
N GLY A 315 -11.66 5.15 10.53
CA GLY A 315 -12.08 4.10 9.60
C GLY A 315 -10.92 3.44 8.87
N LEU A 316 -9.68 3.73 9.26
CA LEU A 316 -8.46 3.16 8.64
C LEU A 316 -7.94 1.92 9.37
N GLY A 317 -8.18 1.80 10.67
CA GLY A 317 -7.57 0.75 11.50
C GLY A 317 -7.78 -0.67 10.97
N MET A 318 -8.99 -1.01 10.52
CA MET A 318 -9.30 -2.35 10.00
C MET A 318 -8.68 -2.61 8.63
N SER A 319 -8.67 -1.63 7.74
CA SER A 319 -8.01 -1.75 6.44
C SER A 319 -6.49 -1.85 6.58
N ILE A 320 -5.88 -1.08 7.49
CA ILE A 320 -4.46 -1.17 7.84
C ILE A 320 -4.15 -2.57 8.41
N ALA A 321 -4.94 -3.05 9.38
CA ALA A 321 -4.73 -4.37 9.97
C ALA A 321 -4.77 -5.49 8.92
N LYS A 322 -5.78 -5.49 8.04
CA LYS A 322 -5.89 -6.47 6.95
C LYS A 322 -4.69 -6.45 6.02
N ASN A 323 -4.31 -5.26 5.54
CA ASN A 323 -3.17 -5.11 4.62
C ASN A 323 -1.84 -5.56 5.26
N LEU A 324 -1.61 -5.24 6.54
CA LEU A 324 -0.43 -5.69 7.27
C LEU A 324 -0.41 -7.21 7.43
N ILE A 325 -1.54 -7.82 7.79
CA ILE A 325 -1.68 -9.28 7.92
C ILE A 325 -1.40 -9.96 6.58
N GLU A 326 -1.98 -9.49 5.48
CA GLU A 326 -1.76 -10.02 4.13
C GLU A 326 -0.30 -9.86 3.67
N LYS A 327 0.33 -8.73 3.98
CA LYS A 327 1.76 -8.50 3.73
C LYS A 327 2.65 -9.48 4.52
N MET A 328 2.28 -9.81 5.77
CA MET A 328 2.97 -10.83 6.57
C MET A 328 2.65 -12.26 6.13
N GLY A 329 1.91 -12.46 5.02
CA GLY A 329 1.53 -13.77 4.51
C GLY A 329 0.40 -14.45 5.29
N GLY A 330 -0.30 -13.70 6.13
CA GLY A 330 -1.39 -14.17 6.97
C GLY A 330 -2.78 -13.97 6.36
N SER A 331 -3.81 -14.24 7.16
CA SER A 331 -5.22 -14.02 6.83
C SER A 331 -5.99 -13.51 8.02
N ILE A 332 -7.04 -12.73 7.75
CA ILE A 332 -8.01 -12.27 8.73
C ILE A 332 -9.41 -12.62 8.26
N SER A 333 -10.23 -13.12 9.18
CA SER A 333 -11.66 -13.38 8.99
C SER A 333 -12.44 -12.90 10.21
N PHE A 334 -13.74 -12.75 10.07
CA PHE A 334 -14.61 -12.37 11.17
C PHE A 334 -16.00 -12.99 11.02
N GLU A 335 -16.68 -13.12 12.16
CA GLU A 335 -18.11 -13.40 12.27
C GLU A 335 -18.71 -12.31 13.15
N SER A 336 -19.84 -11.73 12.74
CA SER A 336 -20.50 -10.66 13.49
C SER A 336 -22.01 -10.73 13.33
N GLU A 337 -22.71 -10.45 14.41
CA GLU A 337 -24.17 -10.33 14.43
C GLU A 337 -24.53 -9.04 15.17
N GLU A 338 -25.37 -8.23 14.53
CA GLU A 338 -25.84 -6.97 15.10
C GLU A 338 -26.56 -7.23 16.43
N GLY A 339 -26.14 -6.49 17.44
CA GLY A 339 -26.68 -6.66 18.78
C GLY A 339 -26.10 -7.82 19.59
N VAL A 340 -25.20 -8.65 19.07
CA VAL A 340 -24.58 -9.79 19.76
C VAL A 340 -23.10 -9.55 20.03
N GLY A 341 -22.33 -9.15 19.00
CA GLY A 341 -20.89 -8.89 19.07
C GLY A 341 -20.15 -9.34 17.82
N THR A 342 -18.83 -9.34 17.90
CA THR A 342 -17.95 -9.70 16.78
C THR A 342 -16.84 -10.64 17.25
N THR A 343 -16.48 -11.60 16.39
CA THR A 343 -15.34 -12.49 16.56
C THR A 343 -14.39 -12.30 15.38
N PHE A 344 -13.18 -11.83 15.64
CA PHE A 344 -12.09 -11.77 14.65
C PHE A 344 -11.15 -12.95 14.84
N VAL A 345 -10.76 -13.57 13.73
CA VAL A 345 -9.76 -14.65 13.67
C VAL A 345 -8.63 -14.22 12.74
N ILE A 346 -7.43 -14.16 13.28
CA ILE A 346 -6.22 -13.70 12.57
C ILE A 346 -5.20 -14.84 12.58
N ARG A 347 -4.67 -15.17 11.42
CA ARG A 347 -3.61 -16.18 11.27
C ARG A 347 -2.40 -15.54 10.62
N VAL A 348 -1.25 -15.60 11.29
CA VAL A 348 0.00 -15.04 10.78
C VAL A 348 1.09 -16.09 10.89
N PRO A 349 1.77 -16.43 9.77
CA PRO A 349 2.93 -17.30 9.79
C PRO A 349 4.15 -16.55 10.32
N PHE A 350 4.92 -17.18 11.20
CA PHE A 350 6.17 -16.65 11.73
C PHE A 350 7.31 -17.64 11.57
N LYS A 351 8.49 -17.12 11.34
CA LYS A 351 9.73 -17.89 11.42
C LYS A 351 10.15 -17.99 12.89
N ILE A 352 10.38 -19.22 13.36
CA ILE A 352 10.80 -19.48 14.73
C ILE A 352 12.24 -19.05 14.92
N ASN A 353 12.54 -18.33 16.00
CA ASN A 353 13.90 -17.96 16.36
C ASN A 353 14.55 -19.04 17.22
N LEU A 354 15.15 -20.02 16.58
CA LEU A 354 15.81 -21.16 17.27
C LEU A 354 17.07 -20.77 18.07
N GLU A 355 17.56 -19.53 17.92
CA GLU A 355 18.73 -19.05 18.66
C GLU A 355 18.36 -18.39 20.02
N ALA A 356 17.09 -18.11 20.25
CA ALA A 356 16.60 -17.46 21.47
C ALA A 356 16.76 -18.35 22.71
N ASP A 357 16.52 -19.66 22.58
CA ASP A 357 16.60 -20.63 23.69
C ASP A 357 17.98 -20.67 24.40
N LYS A 358 19.02 -20.12 23.76
CA LYS A 358 20.38 -20.09 24.32
C LYS A 358 20.68 -18.86 25.20
N ARG A 359 19.76 -17.88 25.30
CA ARG A 359 19.99 -16.58 25.95
C ARG A 359 19.13 -16.29 27.19
N GLU A 360 18.21 -17.17 27.58
CA GLU A 360 17.27 -16.90 28.68
C GLU A 360 17.84 -17.02 30.11
N GLU A 361 19.07 -17.45 30.31
CA GLU A 361 19.61 -17.66 31.68
C GLU A 361 20.16 -16.42 32.38
N GLN A 362 20.11 -15.21 31.79
CA GLN A 362 20.65 -14.00 32.45
C GLN A 362 19.82 -12.74 32.17
N ARG A 363 18.67 -12.56 32.76
CA ARG A 363 18.08 -11.20 32.90
C ARG A 363 17.30 -11.04 34.19
N ASP A 364 18.00 -10.69 35.26
CA ASP A 364 17.43 -10.05 36.46
C ASP A 364 17.29 -8.54 36.17
N VAL A 365 16.05 -8.03 36.11
CA VAL A 365 15.79 -6.60 35.86
C VAL A 365 15.74 -5.89 37.20
N SER A 366 16.88 -5.38 37.67
CA SER A 366 16.91 -4.35 38.71
C SER A 366 16.53 -2.99 38.14
N GLU A 367 15.75 -2.20 38.88
CA GLU A 367 15.45 -0.80 38.57
C GLU A 367 16.75 0.01 38.49
N LYS A 368 17.19 0.32 37.26
CA LYS A 368 18.41 1.09 37.04
C LYS A 368 18.03 2.50 36.59
N SER A 369 18.74 3.49 37.12
CA SER A 369 18.56 4.93 36.92
C SER A 369 19.66 5.47 36.01
N ILE A 370 19.38 6.41 35.11
CA ILE A 370 20.38 7.15 34.30
C ILE A 370 21.05 8.28 35.08
N LYS A 371 20.89 8.31 36.37
CA LYS A 371 21.37 9.37 37.27
C LYS A 371 22.89 9.51 37.19
N GLY A 372 23.33 10.73 36.87
CA GLY A 372 24.75 11.08 36.79
C GLY A 372 25.40 10.81 35.47
N LEU A 373 24.67 10.31 34.45
CA LEU A 373 25.15 10.22 33.09
C LEU A 373 25.18 11.60 32.44
N HIS A 374 26.13 11.80 31.52
CA HIS A 374 26.25 13.01 30.70
C HIS A 374 25.93 12.72 29.26
N ILE A 375 24.82 13.28 28.78
CA ILE A 375 24.24 12.97 27.45
C ILE A 375 24.41 14.15 26.50
N LEU A 376 24.94 13.90 25.32
CA LEU A 376 24.95 14.87 24.22
C LEU A 376 23.67 14.71 23.41
N LEU A 377 22.81 15.74 23.41
CA LEU A 377 21.52 15.76 22.73
C LEU A 377 21.59 16.67 21.49
N ALA A 378 21.40 16.10 20.30
CA ALA A 378 21.36 16.83 19.04
C ALA A 378 19.94 16.84 18.45
N GLU A 379 19.35 18.03 18.35
CA GLU A 379 18.00 18.28 17.88
C GLU A 379 17.92 19.71 17.32
N ASP A 380 17.28 19.92 16.20
CA ASP A 380 17.19 21.26 15.57
C ASP A 380 15.90 22.01 15.92
N ASN A 381 14.90 21.30 16.38
CA ASN A 381 13.62 21.89 16.79
C ASN A 381 13.63 22.23 18.27
N GLU A 382 13.40 23.52 18.59
CA GLU A 382 13.43 24.04 19.97
C GLU A 382 12.47 23.31 20.91
N LEU A 383 11.23 23.03 20.45
CA LEU A 383 10.22 22.33 21.26
C LEU A 383 10.65 20.89 21.54
N ASN A 384 11.16 20.18 20.54
CA ASN A 384 11.63 18.81 20.73
C ASN A 384 12.87 18.76 21.64
N MET A 385 13.76 19.74 21.50
CA MET A 385 14.95 19.90 22.36
C MET A 385 14.53 20.06 23.82
N GLU A 386 13.56 20.96 24.10
CA GLU A 386 13.07 21.18 25.48
C GLU A 386 12.40 19.93 26.07
N ILE A 387 11.59 19.22 25.25
CA ILE A 387 10.92 17.99 25.68
C ILE A 387 11.96 16.91 26.03
N ALA A 388 12.92 16.68 25.13
CA ALA A 388 13.95 15.65 25.32
C ALA A 388 14.87 16.00 26.50
N GLU A 389 15.28 17.26 26.64
CA GLU A 389 16.04 17.75 27.78
C GLU A 389 15.31 17.51 29.12
N PHE A 390 14.03 17.89 29.17
CA PHE A 390 13.21 17.68 30.38
C PHE A 390 13.12 16.19 30.77
N VAL A 391 12.92 15.33 29.74
CA VAL A 391 12.85 13.87 29.93
C VAL A 391 14.15 13.32 30.53
N ILE A 392 15.29 13.70 29.95
CA ILE A 392 16.62 13.23 30.38
C ILE A 392 16.97 13.75 31.77
N GLN A 393 16.76 15.04 32.03
CA GLN A 393 17.05 15.65 33.36
C GLN A 393 16.13 15.08 34.42
N ASN A 394 14.89 14.78 34.12
CA ASN A 394 13.97 14.13 35.06
C ASN A 394 14.41 12.69 35.41
N GLY A 395 15.12 12.02 34.50
CA GLY A 395 15.80 10.75 34.75
C GLY A 395 17.08 10.87 35.59
N GLY A 396 17.54 12.10 35.85
CA GLY A 396 18.71 12.42 36.68
C GLY A 396 20.04 12.50 35.93
N ALA A 397 20.02 12.59 34.58
CA ALA A 397 21.20 12.78 33.76
C ALA A 397 21.43 14.25 33.38
N ASP A 398 22.68 14.62 33.10
CA ASP A 398 23.05 15.94 32.60
C ASP A 398 23.00 15.97 31.04
N VAL A 399 22.61 17.12 30.49
CA VAL A 399 22.44 17.29 29.03
C VAL A 399 23.33 18.40 28.50
N THR A 400 24.07 18.11 27.42
CA THR A 400 24.71 19.12 26.58
C THR A 400 23.97 19.17 25.24
N LYS A 401 23.52 20.38 24.84
CA LYS A 401 22.69 20.58 23.64
C LYS A 401 23.53 20.89 22.40
N ALA A 402 23.14 20.32 21.25
CA ALA A 402 23.63 20.66 19.92
C ALA A 402 22.43 20.90 18.99
N TRP A 403 22.45 21.97 18.22
CA TRP A 403 21.34 22.40 17.35
C TRP A 403 21.41 21.85 15.92
N ASN A 404 22.40 21.05 15.62
CA ASN A 404 22.58 20.33 14.36
C ASN A 404 23.69 19.30 14.48
N GLY A 405 23.79 18.40 13.49
CA GLY A 405 24.80 17.34 13.51
C GLY A 405 26.26 17.84 13.52
N LYS A 406 26.55 18.98 12.87
CA LYS A 406 27.89 19.57 12.87
C LYS A 406 28.30 20.05 14.26
N GLU A 407 27.40 20.70 14.97
CA GLU A 407 27.63 21.17 16.34
C GLU A 407 27.85 19.97 17.29
N ALA A 408 27.03 18.90 17.13
CA ALA A 408 27.23 17.68 17.90
C ALA A 408 28.61 17.06 17.70
N VAL A 409 29.10 16.98 16.46
CA VAL A 409 30.47 16.51 16.14
C VAL A 409 31.52 17.40 16.78
N GLU A 410 31.35 18.72 16.73
CA GLU A 410 32.32 19.66 17.31
C GLU A 410 32.36 19.62 18.84
N LEU A 411 31.19 19.51 19.50
CA LEU A 411 31.10 19.36 20.95
C LEU A 411 31.76 18.06 21.41
N PHE A 412 31.45 16.94 20.71
CA PHE A 412 32.10 15.67 21.00
C PHE A 412 33.62 15.70 20.77
N ARG A 413 34.09 16.35 19.68
CA ARG A 413 35.50 16.47 19.40
C ARG A 413 36.26 17.29 20.45
N LYS A 414 35.62 18.33 21.01
CA LYS A 414 36.24 19.22 22.02
C LYS A 414 36.14 18.67 23.43
N SER A 415 35.26 17.70 23.69
CA SER A 415 35.15 17.07 24.98
C SER A 415 36.40 16.22 25.31
N GLU A 416 36.64 16.01 26.59
CA GLU A 416 37.61 15.02 27.01
C GLU A 416 37.15 13.61 26.67
N PRO A 417 38.06 12.65 26.40
CA PRO A 417 37.65 11.25 26.24
C PRO A 417 36.82 10.76 27.47
N GLY A 418 35.65 10.17 27.17
CA GLY A 418 34.71 9.79 28.23
C GLY A 418 33.88 10.95 28.82
N GLY A 419 33.94 12.15 28.21
CA GLY A 419 33.14 13.30 28.67
C GLY A 419 31.65 13.21 28.39
N PHE A 420 31.23 12.25 27.58
CA PHE A 420 29.84 11.88 27.30
C PHE A 420 29.68 10.38 27.46
N ASP A 421 28.56 9.95 28.06
CA ASP A 421 28.19 8.54 28.22
C ASP A 421 27.34 8.02 27.06
N ALA A 422 26.53 8.89 26.43
CA ALA A 422 25.74 8.57 25.25
C ALA A 422 25.45 9.82 24.40
N ILE A 423 25.10 9.61 23.14
CA ILE A 423 24.67 10.65 22.21
C ILE A 423 23.25 10.31 21.72
N LEU A 424 22.30 11.22 21.95
CA LEU A 424 20.99 11.20 21.30
C LEU A 424 21.03 12.10 20.09
N MET A 425 20.75 11.55 18.92
CA MET A 425 20.97 12.21 17.64
C MET A 425 19.69 12.19 16.81
N ASP A 426 19.09 13.35 16.56
CA ASP A 426 18.05 13.44 15.54
C ASP A 426 18.62 13.11 14.15
N ILE A 427 17.84 12.37 13.38
CA ILE A 427 18.21 12.00 12.01
C ILE A 427 18.07 13.20 11.07
N MET A 428 16.99 13.95 11.19
CA MET A 428 16.59 14.99 10.23
C MET A 428 16.94 16.38 10.76
N MET A 429 18.19 16.80 10.57
CA MET A 429 18.66 18.13 10.97
C MET A 429 19.24 18.91 9.79
N PRO A 430 19.15 20.26 9.79
CA PRO A 430 19.80 21.10 8.81
C PRO A 430 21.32 21.11 9.00
N VAL A 431 22.06 21.60 8.01
CA VAL A 431 23.52 21.75 7.97
C VAL A 431 24.25 20.41 7.88
N MET A 432 23.95 19.46 8.74
CA MET A 432 24.47 18.09 8.78
C MET A 432 23.42 17.20 9.44
N ASN A 433 22.97 16.18 8.73
CA ASN A 433 22.01 15.22 9.26
C ASN A 433 22.66 14.25 10.25
N GLY A 434 21.82 13.53 11.01
CA GLY A 434 22.31 12.62 12.06
C GLY A 434 23.15 11.47 11.53
N TYR A 435 22.87 10.95 10.36
CA TYR A 435 23.67 9.87 9.76
C TYR A 435 25.10 10.34 9.42
N GLU A 436 25.22 11.54 8.85
CA GLU A 436 26.52 12.14 8.55
C GLU A 436 27.30 12.44 9.82
N ALA A 437 26.62 12.98 10.82
CA ALA A 437 27.20 13.28 12.13
C ALA A 437 27.73 12.00 12.82
N ALA A 438 26.96 10.94 12.83
CA ALA A 438 27.37 9.66 13.39
C ALA A 438 28.62 9.09 12.69
N LYS A 439 28.62 9.08 11.35
CA LYS A 439 29.80 8.66 10.55
C LYS A 439 31.02 9.50 10.87
N MET A 440 30.86 10.81 11.01
CA MET A 440 31.98 11.70 11.36
C MET A 440 32.48 11.44 12.79
N ILE A 441 31.60 11.25 13.77
CA ILE A 441 32.00 10.89 15.13
C ILE A 441 32.78 9.58 15.11
N ARG A 442 32.28 8.53 14.45
CA ARG A 442 32.94 7.23 14.33
C ARG A 442 34.32 7.29 13.63
N SER A 443 34.55 8.30 12.77
CA SER A 443 35.80 8.51 12.07
C SER A 443 36.87 9.31 12.85
N LEU A 444 36.53 9.86 14.00
CA LEU A 444 37.45 10.61 14.82
C LEU A 444 38.56 9.70 15.39
N ASP A 445 39.78 10.22 15.43
CA ASP A 445 40.95 9.50 15.96
C ASP A 445 41.00 9.60 17.49
N ARG A 446 39.98 8.94 18.14
CA ARG A 446 39.90 8.79 19.60
C ARG A 446 39.16 7.48 19.93
N GLU A 447 39.56 6.83 21.03
CA GLU A 447 39.05 5.49 21.37
C GLU A 447 37.55 5.47 21.63
N ASP A 448 37.04 6.43 22.43
CA ASP A 448 35.64 6.53 22.78
C ASP A 448 34.72 6.86 21.60
N ALA A 449 35.23 7.46 20.53
CA ALA A 449 34.47 7.69 19.31
C ALA A 449 33.96 6.39 18.64
N LYS A 450 34.66 5.28 18.84
CA LYS A 450 34.28 3.97 18.30
C LYS A 450 33.22 3.24 19.15
N THR A 451 33.22 3.54 20.45
CA THR A 451 32.44 2.77 21.45
C THR A 451 31.25 3.53 22.00
N ILE A 452 31.27 4.88 22.04
CA ILE A 452 30.19 5.67 22.60
C ILE A 452 28.84 5.29 22.01
N PRO A 453 27.81 5.00 22.81
CA PRO A 453 26.45 4.77 22.33
C PRO A 453 25.91 5.98 21.56
N ILE A 454 25.51 5.79 20.30
CA ILE A 454 24.78 6.77 19.51
C ILE A 454 23.38 6.22 19.26
N ILE A 455 22.38 6.92 19.80
CA ILE A 455 20.98 6.54 19.73
C ILE A 455 20.27 7.50 18.76
N ALA A 456 19.75 6.98 17.67
CA ALA A 456 18.98 7.76 16.69
C ALA A 456 17.62 8.17 17.28
N MET A 457 17.23 9.43 17.12
CA MET A 457 15.87 9.89 17.34
C MET A 457 15.18 10.05 15.98
N THR A 458 14.06 9.37 15.77
CA THR A 458 13.35 9.36 14.49
C THR A 458 11.88 9.68 14.66
N ALA A 459 11.28 10.36 13.68
CA ALA A 459 9.83 10.56 13.66
C ALA A 459 9.06 9.26 13.36
N ASN A 460 9.73 8.24 12.82
CA ASN A 460 9.12 6.99 12.36
C ASN A 460 9.96 5.78 12.76
N ALA A 461 9.29 4.69 13.20
CA ALA A 461 9.93 3.43 13.58
C ALA A 461 10.26 2.51 12.39
N PHE A 462 10.47 3.04 11.17
CA PHE A 462 10.56 2.20 9.97
C PHE A 462 11.94 1.59 9.75
N THR A 463 11.92 0.40 9.17
CA THR A 463 13.06 -0.49 8.88
C THR A 463 14.15 0.20 8.07
N GLU A 464 13.80 1.06 7.14
CA GLU A 464 14.77 1.73 6.28
C GLU A 464 15.63 2.73 7.04
N ASP A 465 15.03 3.51 7.95
CA ASP A 465 15.76 4.45 8.80
C ASP A 465 16.64 3.71 9.81
N ARG A 466 16.19 2.58 10.30
CA ARG A 466 16.96 1.71 11.19
C ARG A 466 18.19 1.10 10.51
N LEU A 467 18.05 0.61 9.29
CA LEU A 467 19.17 0.09 8.51
C LEU A 467 20.20 1.18 8.23
N LYS A 468 19.75 2.35 7.77
CA LYS A 468 20.62 3.52 7.53
C LYS A 468 21.31 4.00 8.81
N ALA A 469 20.63 4.01 9.94
CA ALA A 469 21.22 4.35 11.24
C ALA A 469 22.34 3.36 11.62
N LYS A 470 22.09 2.06 11.47
CA LYS A 470 23.07 1.02 11.72
C LYS A 470 24.28 1.11 10.78
N GLU A 471 24.06 1.36 9.50
CA GLU A 471 25.13 1.59 8.51
C GLU A 471 25.95 2.87 8.80
N ALA A 472 25.32 3.86 9.42
CA ALA A 472 25.99 5.07 9.88
C ALA A 472 26.79 4.87 11.19
N GLY A 473 26.71 3.70 11.81
CA GLY A 473 27.41 3.39 13.07
C GLY A 473 26.63 3.78 14.33
N MET A 474 25.32 4.00 14.23
CA MET A 474 24.46 4.19 15.40
C MET A 474 24.12 2.84 16.04
N ASN A 475 23.89 2.82 17.34
CA ASN A 475 23.72 1.58 18.12
C ASN A 475 22.27 1.18 18.29
N GLU A 476 21.36 2.16 18.44
CA GLU A 476 19.94 1.92 18.65
C GLU A 476 19.12 3.13 18.13
N HIS A 477 17.79 3.03 18.14
CA HIS A 477 16.90 4.12 17.74
C HIS A 477 15.72 4.25 18.71
N ILE A 478 15.19 5.48 18.83
CA ILE A 478 14.02 5.82 19.64
C ILE A 478 13.09 6.68 18.76
N VAL A 479 11.79 6.39 18.82
CA VAL A 479 10.76 7.13 18.10
C VAL A 479 10.39 8.39 18.89
N LYS A 480 10.25 9.51 18.21
CA LYS A 480 9.71 10.75 18.78
C LYS A 480 8.17 10.68 18.87
N PRO A 481 7.54 11.20 19.93
CA PRO A 481 8.15 11.88 21.08
C PRO A 481 8.90 10.89 22.00
N VAL A 482 10.01 11.34 22.57
CA VAL A 482 10.90 10.51 23.41
C VAL A 482 10.16 10.04 24.65
N ASP A 483 10.00 8.72 24.78
CA ASP A 483 9.46 8.07 25.98
C ASP A 483 10.56 7.90 27.04
N VAL A 484 10.30 8.36 28.26
CA VAL A 484 11.28 8.35 29.38
C VAL A 484 11.72 6.93 29.71
N GLU A 485 10.77 6.01 29.86
CA GLU A 485 11.06 4.64 30.29
C GLU A 485 11.83 3.87 29.22
N LEU A 486 11.46 4.08 27.96
CA LEU A 486 12.15 3.48 26.83
C LEU A 486 13.57 4.03 26.68
N LEU A 487 13.73 5.35 26.80
CA LEU A 487 15.05 6.01 26.78
C LEU A 487 15.98 5.45 27.85
N ILE A 488 15.50 5.37 29.10
CA ILE A 488 16.25 4.83 30.21
C ILE A 488 16.68 3.38 29.95
N LYS A 489 15.76 2.54 29.46
CA LYS A 489 16.06 1.14 29.12
C LYS A 489 17.13 1.02 28.02
N VAL A 490 17.03 1.85 26.98
CA VAL A 490 17.97 1.83 25.84
C VAL A 490 19.35 2.31 26.28
N ILE A 491 19.44 3.41 27.02
CA ILE A 491 20.73 3.93 27.53
C ILE A 491 21.41 2.89 28.42
N HIS A 492 20.68 2.30 29.38
CA HIS A 492 21.24 1.24 30.21
C HIS A 492 21.75 0.05 29.46
N LYS A 493 20.97 -0.42 28.46
CA LYS A 493 21.39 -1.54 27.61
C LYS A 493 22.72 -1.28 26.91
N LEU A 494 23.04 0.00 26.59
CA LEU A 494 24.19 0.38 25.78
C LEU A 494 25.39 0.88 26.60
N VAL A 495 25.17 1.43 27.80
CA VAL A 495 26.22 2.01 28.65
C VAL A 495 26.87 0.99 29.59
N GLU A 496 26.23 -0.15 29.86
CA GLU A 496 26.78 -1.23 30.69
C GLU A 496 27.71 -2.22 29.96
N TYR A 497 28.07 -1.95 28.75
CA TYR A 497 29.06 -2.71 28.00
C TYR A 497 30.27 -1.82 27.70
#